data_0e926a399c68f3d7ec19d55b335b8a6e
#
_entry.id   0e926a399c68f3d7ec19d55b335b8a6e
#
_cell.length_a   1.000
_cell.length_b   1.000
_cell.length_c   1.000
_cell.angle_alpha   90.00
_cell.angle_beta   90.00
_cell.angle_gamma   90.00
#
_symmetry.space_group_name_H-M   'P 1'
#
loop_
_entity.id
_entity.type
_entity.pdbx_description
1 polymer ?
#
loop_
_entity_poly.entity_id
_entity_poly.type
_entity_poly.pdbx_seq_one_letter_code
_entity_poly.pdbx_strand_id
1 'polypeptide(L)'
;FAAETISHTINISKATPVITELPTIAPVTYGTTLAEALVLNGGKASVEGTFTFILPTHEDYLQQVWDAGEYAISIAFYPTQEEAYYSIDTTIVLLIEKAAQTITWALDSTKLFVNDTLILTATSSSDLVVTYEVTGEEGIVAIEDNMLIALQAGTITITATQAGDDNYLTADPVEYILTIEDLPSDITNVHVNGYTKKIIHDGKIYIQHNGVYYDILGNTIK
;
A
#
# COMPACT_ATOMS: atom_id res chain seq x y z
N PHE A 1 -22.60 -86.59 28.13
CA PHE A 1 -23.04 -85.20 28.07
C PHE A 1 -22.17 -84.48 27.06
N ALA A 2 -22.73 -84.04 25.93
CA ALA A 2 -22.04 -83.14 25.00
C ALA A 2 -22.10 -81.71 25.56
N ALA A 3 -20.96 -81.06 25.68
CA ALA A 3 -20.93 -79.65 26.07
C ALA A 3 -21.43 -78.79 24.86
N GLU A 4 -22.49 -78.04 25.12
CA GLU A 4 -23.00 -77.12 24.11
C GLU A 4 -22.18 -75.80 24.14
N THR A 5 -21.48 -75.47 23.09
CA THR A 5 -20.70 -74.24 22.96
C THR A 5 -21.63 -73.12 22.55
N ILE A 6 -21.91 -72.18 23.42
CA ILE A 6 -22.63 -70.94 23.12
C ILE A 6 -21.60 -69.88 22.72
N SER A 7 -21.63 -69.44 21.45
CA SER A 7 -20.81 -68.29 20.98
C SER A 7 -21.64 -67.00 21.01
N HIS A 8 -21.09 -65.95 21.63
CA HIS A 8 -21.64 -64.61 21.61
C HIS A 8 -20.75 -63.73 20.73
N THR A 9 -21.34 -63.00 19.78
CA THR A 9 -20.66 -62.02 19.00
C THR A 9 -20.83 -60.67 19.66
N ILE A 10 -19.75 -60.03 20.05
CA ILE A 10 -19.74 -58.64 20.54
C ILE A 10 -19.32 -57.73 19.41
N ASN A 11 -20.20 -56.85 19.00
CA ASN A 11 -19.86 -55.79 18.01
C ASN A 11 -19.40 -54.55 18.79
N ILE A 12 -18.18 -54.13 18.56
CA ILE A 12 -17.60 -52.89 19.10
C ILE A 12 -17.56 -51.88 17.94
N SER A 13 -18.31 -50.78 18.08
CA SER A 13 -18.27 -49.66 17.14
C SER A 13 -17.23 -48.62 17.56
N LYS A 14 -16.68 -47.89 16.59
CA LYS A 14 -15.79 -46.75 16.87
C LYS A 14 -16.51 -45.69 17.69
N ALA A 15 -15.78 -45.05 18.58
CA ALA A 15 -16.25 -43.90 19.36
C ALA A 15 -15.88 -42.59 18.65
N THR A 16 -16.61 -41.52 18.93
CA THR A 16 -16.25 -40.18 18.48
C THR A 16 -15.47 -39.47 19.55
N PRO A 17 -14.23 -39.03 19.29
CA PRO A 17 -13.47 -38.21 20.24
C PRO A 17 -14.14 -36.86 20.47
N VAL A 18 -13.68 -36.15 21.50
CA VAL A 18 -14.09 -34.76 21.79
C VAL A 18 -12.88 -33.86 21.61
N ILE A 19 -12.99 -32.83 20.76
CA ILE A 19 -11.98 -31.76 20.69
C ILE A 19 -12.19 -30.87 21.91
N THR A 20 -11.19 -30.82 22.81
CA THR A 20 -11.21 -30.05 24.05
C THR A 20 -10.62 -28.65 23.90
N GLU A 21 -9.74 -28.48 22.92
CA GLU A 21 -9.14 -27.17 22.54
C GLU A 21 -8.88 -27.19 21.05
N LEU A 22 -9.45 -26.20 20.31
CA LEU A 22 -9.20 -26.06 18.89
C LEU A 22 -7.78 -25.52 18.65
N PRO A 23 -7.08 -26.01 17.63
CA PRO A 23 -5.85 -25.34 17.20
C PRO A 23 -6.15 -23.95 16.64
N THR A 24 -5.14 -23.09 16.61
CA THR A 24 -5.25 -21.73 16.09
C THR A 24 -4.29 -21.51 14.93
N ILE A 25 -4.59 -20.53 14.09
CA ILE A 25 -3.68 -19.95 13.09
C ILE A 25 -3.34 -18.55 13.59
N ALA A 26 -2.06 -18.17 13.56
CA ALA A 26 -1.67 -16.79 13.86
C ALA A 26 -2.19 -15.85 12.76
N PRO A 27 -2.67 -14.64 13.12
CA PRO A 27 -2.99 -13.64 12.13
C PRO A 27 -1.80 -13.34 11.20
N VAL A 28 -2.07 -13.12 9.93
CA VAL A 28 -1.07 -12.73 8.92
C VAL A 28 -1.51 -11.44 8.22
N THR A 29 -0.58 -10.77 7.55
CA THR A 29 -0.86 -9.53 6.84
C THR A 29 -1.13 -9.82 5.36
N TYR A 30 -1.98 -9.03 4.72
CA TYR A 30 -2.20 -9.10 3.28
C TYR A 30 -0.87 -9.11 2.49
N GLY A 31 -0.80 -9.93 1.46
CA GLY A 31 0.43 -10.22 0.71
C GLY A 31 1.11 -11.52 1.14
N THR A 32 0.74 -12.11 2.29
CA THR A 32 1.24 -13.42 2.74
C THR A 32 0.55 -14.53 1.93
N THR A 33 1.33 -15.51 1.45
CA THR A 33 0.78 -16.67 0.75
C THR A 33 0.09 -17.63 1.72
N LEU A 34 -0.86 -18.43 1.25
CA LEU A 34 -1.50 -19.45 2.10
C LEU A 34 -0.50 -20.49 2.62
N ALA A 35 0.58 -20.77 1.88
CA ALA A 35 1.64 -21.66 2.32
C ALA A 35 2.32 -21.17 3.61
N GLU A 36 2.50 -19.85 3.72
CA GLU A 36 3.10 -19.20 4.88
C GLU A 36 2.10 -18.99 6.02
N ALA A 37 0.83 -18.70 5.67
CA ALA A 37 -0.24 -18.42 6.62
C ALA A 37 -0.73 -19.69 7.34
N LEU A 38 -0.87 -20.82 6.65
CA LEU A 38 -1.50 -22.03 7.17
C LEU A 38 -0.56 -22.84 8.07
N VAL A 39 -0.34 -22.34 9.28
CA VAL A 39 0.44 -23.02 10.32
C VAL A 39 -0.46 -23.24 11.54
N LEU A 40 -0.72 -24.53 11.87
CA LEU A 40 -1.50 -24.90 13.06
C LEU A 40 -0.67 -24.79 14.35
N ASN A 41 -1.26 -24.15 15.36
CA ASN A 41 -0.68 -24.02 16.67
C ASN A 41 -1.62 -24.61 17.74
N GLY A 42 -1.09 -25.50 18.58
CA GLY A 42 -1.85 -26.09 19.67
C GLY A 42 -2.91 -27.09 19.21
N GLY A 43 -4.02 -27.13 19.95
CA GLY A 43 -5.11 -28.08 19.77
C GLY A 43 -5.00 -29.29 20.66
N LYS A 44 -6.12 -29.74 21.26
CA LYS A 44 -6.21 -30.92 22.10
C LYS A 44 -7.53 -31.65 21.90
N ALA A 45 -7.49 -32.96 22.01
CA ALA A 45 -8.67 -33.80 22.03
C ALA A 45 -8.66 -34.77 23.21
N SER A 46 -9.79 -35.45 23.43
CA SER A 46 -9.92 -36.45 24.52
C SER A 46 -9.08 -37.72 24.32
N VAL A 47 -8.49 -37.87 23.13
CA VAL A 47 -7.59 -38.99 22.76
C VAL A 47 -6.39 -38.40 21.99
N GLU A 48 -5.31 -39.16 21.93
CA GLU A 48 -4.13 -38.81 21.14
C GLU A 48 -4.44 -38.82 19.64
N GLY A 49 -3.87 -37.86 18.92
CA GLY A 49 -4.06 -37.71 17.47
C GLY A 49 -3.42 -36.44 16.95
N THR A 50 -3.67 -36.14 15.69
CA THR A 50 -3.11 -34.99 14.97
C THR A 50 -4.19 -34.17 14.28
N PHE A 51 -4.01 -32.82 14.29
CA PHE A 51 -4.81 -31.92 13.49
C PHE A 51 -4.10 -31.67 12.16
N THR A 52 -4.86 -31.68 11.07
CA THR A 52 -4.35 -31.36 9.74
C THR A 52 -5.36 -30.48 9.00
N PHE A 53 -4.89 -29.69 8.03
CA PHE A 53 -5.76 -28.93 7.13
C PHE A 53 -6.44 -29.86 6.14
N ILE A 54 -7.71 -29.56 5.81
CA ILE A 54 -8.43 -30.14 4.70
C ILE A 54 -8.35 -29.12 3.57
N LEU A 55 -7.37 -29.28 2.66
CA LEU A 55 -7.10 -28.34 1.60
C LEU A 55 -7.55 -28.88 0.23
N PRO A 56 -7.92 -28.01 -0.72
CA PRO A 56 -8.11 -28.38 -2.10
C PRO A 56 -6.82 -28.98 -2.71
N THR A 57 -6.98 -29.95 -3.61
CA THR A 57 -5.85 -30.62 -4.27
C THR A 57 -5.27 -29.83 -5.45
N HIS A 58 -5.52 -28.56 -5.55
CA HIS A 58 -5.04 -27.66 -6.60
C HIS A 58 -3.55 -27.34 -6.36
N GLU A 59 -2.70 -27.53 -7.37
CA GLU A 59 -1.24 -27.29 -7.22
C GLU A 59 -0.91 -25.86 -6.78
N ASP A 60 -1.68 -24.87 -7.25
CA ASP A 60 -1.42 -23.44 -6.97
C ASP A 60 -2.16 -22.91 -5.74
N TYR A 61 -2.96 -23.74 -5.04
CA TYR A 61 -3.79 -23.26 -3.91
C TYR A 61 -2.96 -22.57 -2.82
N LEU A 62 -1.85 -23.17 -2.45
CA LEU A 62 -0.98 -22.67 -1.38
C LEU A 62 -0.16 -21.41 -1.80
N GLN A 63 -0.05 -21.15 -3.11
CA GLN A 63 0.63 -19.96 -3.63
C GLN A 63 -0.29 -18.74 -3.71
N GLN A 64 -1.59 -18.92 -3.45
CA GLN A 64 -2.55 -17.82 -3.47
C GLN A 64 -2.31 -16.85 -2.33
N VAL A 65 -2.56 -15.58 -2.62
CA VAL A 65 -2.70 -14.49 -1.65
C VAL A 65 -4.18 -14.13 -1.60
N TRP A 66 -4.77 -14.16 -0.42
CA TRP A 66 -6.15 -13.80 -0.21
C TRP A 66 -6.24 -12.38 0.31
N ASP A 67 -7.38 -11.72 0.06
CA ASP A 67 -7.67 -10.39 0.54
C ASP A 67 -7.70 -10.34 2.08
N ALA A 68 -7.54 -9.17 2.66
CA ALA A 68 -7.69 -8.99 4.08
C ALA A 68 -9.13 -9.32 4.54
N GLY A 69 -9.24 -10.06 5.63
CA GLY A 69 -10.54 -10.55 6.12
C GLY A 69 -10.43 -11.78 6.99
N GLU A 70 -11.57 -12.33 7.38
CA GLU A 70 -11.67 -13.55 8.16
C GLU A 70 -12.14 -14.71 7.28
N TYR A 71 -11.44 -15.83 7.35
CA TYR A 71 -11.71 -17.01 6.54
C TYR A 71 -11.86 -18.26 7.40
N ALA A 72 -12.94 -19.02 7.16
CA ALA A 72 -13.13 -20.32 7.78
C ALA A 72 -12.28 -21.38 7.07
N ILE A 73 -11.31 -21.95 7.77
CA ILE A 73 -10.41 -22.98 7.27
C ILE A 73 -10.83 -24.34 7.82
N SER A 74 -11.08 -25.30 6.95
CA SER A 74 -11.44 -26.66 7.34
C SER A 74 -10.21 -27.43 7.81
N ILE A 75 -10.36 -28.09 8.95
CA ILE A 75 -9.35 -28.97 9.54
C ILE A 75 -9.97 -30.29 9.96
N ALA A 76 -9.16 -31.35 9.97
CA ALA A 76 -9.55 -32.63 10.51
C ALA A 76 -8.66 -33.00 11.71
N PHE A 77 -9.26 -33.64 12.71
CA PHE A 77 -8.54 -34.36 13.76
C PHE A 77 -8.53 -35.85 13.40
N TYR A 78 -7.35 -36.43 13.34
CA TYR A 78 -7.13 -37.87 13.13
C TYR A 78 -6.61 -38.50 14.39
N PRO A 79 -7.42 -39.39 15.06
CA PRO A 79 -6.95 -40.11 16.22
C PRO A 79 -5.84 -41.09 15.85
N THR A 80 -4.85 -41.26 16.74
CA THR A 80 -3.77 -42.27 16.56
C THR A 80 -4.32 -43.70 16.50
N GLN A 81 -5.42 -43.96 17.21
CA GLN A 81 -6.11 -45.27 17.22
C GLN A 81 -7.31 -45.26 16.26
N GLU A 82 -7.05 -45.24 14.96
CA GLU A 82 -8.08 -45.17 13.93
C GLU A 82 -9.11 -46.29 13.95
N GLU A 83 -8.74 -47.48 14.44
CA GLU A 83 -9.66 -48.63 14.59
C GLU A 83 -10.69 -48.40 15.70
N ALA A 84 -10.37 -47.61 16.73
CA ALA A 84 -11.22 -47.37 17.89
C ALA A 84 -12.01 -46.06 17.80
N TYR A 85 -11.56 -45.07 16.99
CA TYR A 85 -12.13 -43.74 16.96
C TYR A 85 -12.38 -43.25 15.53
N TYR A 86 -13.42 -42.42 15.37
CA TYR A 86 -13.66 -41.69 14.14
C TYR A 86 -12.81 -40.43 14.08
N SER A 87 -12.43 -39.99 12.89
CA SER A 87 -11.93 -38.64 12.64
C SER A 87 -13.03 -37.60 12.84
N ILE A 88 -12.64 -36.36 13.10
CA ILE A 88 -13.58 -35.21 13.27
C ILE A 88 -13.14 -34.08 12.36
N ASP A 89 -14.06 -33.61 11.52
CA ASP A 89 -13.87 -32.41 10.73
C ASP A 89 -14.47 -31.21 11.48
N THR A 90 -13.78 -30.09 11.45
CA THR A 90 -14.21 -28.82 12.04
C THR A 90 -13.60 -27.65 11.26
N THR A 91 -13.88 -26.43 11.72
CA THR A 91 -13.32 -25.21 11.13
C THR A 91 -12.66 -24.35 12.18
N ILE A 92 -11.63 -23.64 11.76
CA ILE A 92 -10.95 -22.58 12.53
C ILE A 92 -10.89 -21.33 11.68
N VAL A 93 -10.54 -20.17 12.28
CA VAL A 93 -10.47 -18.89 11.58
C VAL A 93 -9.01 -18.56 11.24
N LEU A 94 -8.77 -18.19 9.98
CA LEU A 94 -7.61 -17.45 9.53
C LEU A 94 -7.99 -15.98 9.44
N LEU A 95 -7.30 -15.11 10.17
CA LEU A 95 -7.40 -13.66 10.06
C LEU A 95 -6.26 -13.14 9.18
N ILE A 96 -6.62 -12.44 8.11
CA ILE A 96 -5.69 -11.69 7.26
C ILE A 96 -5.93 -10.21 7.53
N GLU A 97 -4.95 -9.55 8.12
CA GLU A 97 -4.98 -8.13 8.44
C GLU A 97 -4.58 -7.29 7.23
N LYS A 98 -5.08 -6.05 7.15
CA LYS A 98 -4.67 -5.10 6.11
C LYS A 98 -3.17 -4.80 6.22
N ALA A 99 -2.50 -4.70 5.07
CA ALA A 99 -1.10 -4.31 5.00
C ALA A 99 -0.93 -2.80 5.21
N ALA A 100 0.15 -2.40 5.86
CA ALA A 100 0.57 -1.01 5.89
C ALA A 100 1.14 -0.59 4.53
N GLN A 101 0.98 0.69 4.20
CA GLN A 101 1.55 1.30 3.00
C GLN A 101 2.20 2.63 3.32
N THR A 102 3.02 3.12 2.40
CA THR A 102 3.72 4.39 2.52
C THR A 102 3.56 5.22 1.26
N ILE A 103 3.59 6.55 1.40
CA ILE A 103 3.67 7.48 0.28
C ILE A 103 5.14 7.87 0.10
N THR A 104 5.63 7.78 -1.14
CA THR A 104 6.93 8.30 -1.53
C THR A 104 6.71 9.49 -2.45
N TRP A 105 7.24 10.64 -2.06
CA TRP A 105 7.16 11.87 -2.82
C TRP A 105 8.43 12.68 -2.64
N ALA A 106 9.02 13.13 -3.73
CA ALA A 106 10.16 14.03 -3.74
C ALA A 106 9.86 15.20 -4.66
N LEU A 107 10.12 16.42 -4.18
CA LEU A 107 10.04 17.63 -4.98
C LEU A 107 11.45 18.14 -5.27
N ASP A 108 11.71 18.50 -6.53
CA ASP A 108 12.99 19.10 -6.94
C ASP A 108 13.16 20.50 -6.36
N SER A 109 12.07 21.23 -6.13
CA SER A 109 12.05 22.55 -5.55
C SER A 109 10.77 22.78 -4.75
N THR A 110 10.90 23.48 -3.62
CA THR A 110 9.78 24.03 -2.85
C THR A 110 9.51 25.51 -3.17
N LYS A 111 10.19 26.06 -4.20
CA LYS A 111 10.00 27.40 -4.72
C LYS A 111 9.55 27.37 -6.16
N LEU A 112 8.51 28.14 -6.45
CA LEU A 112 7.96 28.36 -7.79
C LEU A 112 7.84 29.85 -8.04
N PHE A 113 7.78 30.24 -9.31
CA PHE A 113 7.38 31.57 -9.71
C PHE A 113 5.94 31.58 -10.23
N VAL A 114 5.30 32.72 -10.16
CA VAL A 114 3.98 32.91 -10.80
C VAL A 114 4.04 32.51 -12.26
N ASN A 115 3.06 31.71 -12.70
CA ASN A 115 2.92 31.01 -13.98
C ASN A 115 3.80 29.75 -14.14
N ASP A 116 4.56 29.33 -13.13
CA ASP A 116 5.19 28.01 -13.15
C ASP A 116 4.15 26.89 -12.97
N THR A 117 4.48 25.72 -13.48
CA THR A 117 3.71 24.49 -13.27
C THR A 117 4.55 23.44 -12.58
N LEU A 118 3.93 22.67 -11.69
CA LEU A 118 4.55 21.57 -10.96
C LEU A 118 3.72 20.31 -11.17
N ILE A 119 4.34 19.25 -11.71
CA ILE A 119 3.71 17.94 -11.81
C ILE A 119 3.82 17.22 -10.46
N LEU A 120 2.69 16.74 -9.96
CA LEU A 120 2.58 16.03 -8.68
C LEU A 120 2.78 14.53 -8.94
N THR A 121 3.88 13.98 -8.43
CA THR A 121 4.39 12.63 -8.77
C THR A 121 4.51 11.70 -7.57
N ALA A 122 3.75 11.95 -6.49
CA ALA A 122 3.74 11.04 -5.36
C ALA A 122 3.21 9.65 -5.76
N THR A 123 3.82 8.62 -5.22
CA THR A 123 3.42 7.22 -5.41
C THR A 123 3.19 6.54 -4.07
N SER A 124 2.30 5.55 -4.02
CA SER A 124 2.14 4.68 -2.86
C SER A 124 2.88 3.35 -3.07
N SER A 125 3.29 2.72 -1.99
CA SER A 125 3.90 1.37 -2.04
C SER A 125 2.90 0.27 -2.41
N SER A 126 1.60 0.58 -2.39
CA SER A 126 0.49 -0.29 -2.78
C SER A 126 0.06 -0.14 -4.23
N ASP A 127 0.68 0.77 -4.99
CA ASP A 127 0.27 1.20 -6.34
C ASP A 127 -1.14 1.84 -6.39
N LEU A 128 -1.77 2.12 -5.23
CA LEU A 128 -3.03 2.86 -5.16
C LEU A 128 -2.82 4.35 -5.48
N VAL A 129 -3.83 4.96 -6.06
CA VAL A 129 -3.76 6.36 -6.50
C VAL A 129 -3.62 7.30 -5.30
N VAL A 130 -2.59 8.16 -5.33
CA VAL A 130 -2.38 9.23 -4.35
C VAL A 130 -3.24 10.44 -4.74
N THR A 131 -3.85 11.08 -3.75
CA THR A 131 -4.63 12.31 -3.90
C THR A 131 -3.91 13.48 -3.25
N TYR A 132 -4.18 14.70 -3.74
CA TYR A 132 -3.52 15.91 -3.27
C TYR A 132 -4.55 16.91 -2.75
N GLU A 133 -4.23 17.53 -1.62
CA GLU A 133 -4.98 18.63 -1.05
C GLU A 133 -4.04 19.83 -0.89
N VAL A 134 -4.55 21.02 -1.19
CA VAL A 134 -3.83 22.27 -0.98
C VAL A 134 -4.54 23.08 0.08
N THR A 135 -3.78 23.58 1.05
CA THR A 135 -4.23 24.52 2.07
C THR A 135 -3.40 25.79 2.02
N GLY A 136 -4.00 26.95 2.35
CA GLY A 136 -3.39 28.27 2.28
C GLY A 136 -4.41 29.31 1.84
N GLU A 137 -3.94 30.46 1.35
CA GLU A 137 -4.82 31.51 0.82
C GLU A 137 -5.44 31.09 -0.52
N GLU A 138 -6.70 31.41 -0.74
CA GLU A 138 -7.39 31.11 -1.98
C GLU A 138 -6.79 31.83 -3.19
N GLY A 139 -6.75 31.16 -4.33
CA GLY A 139 -6.31 31.75 -5.60
C GLY A 139 -4.80 31.79 -5.82
N ILE A 140 -3.98 31.31 -4.89
CA ILE A 140 -2.51 31.23 -5.05
C ILE A 140 -2.15 30.19 -6.10
N VAL A 141 -2.86 29.04 -6.13
CA VAL A 141 -2.64 27.96 -7.10
C VAL A 141 -3.97 27.42 -7.60
N ALA A 142 -3.92 26.74 -8.76
CA ALA A 142 -4.95 25.82 -9.24
C ALA A 142 -4.34 24.43 -9.38
N ILE A 143 -5.15 23.38 -9.16
CA ILE A 143 -4.78 22.00 -9.46
C ILE A 143 -5.71 21.50 -10.56
N GLU A 144 -5.12 21.01 -11.64
CA GLU A 144 -5.80 20.32 -12.74
C GLU A 144 -5.17 18.93 -12.87
N ASP A 145 -5.94 17.90 -12.57
CA ASP A 145 -5.46 16.52 -12.46
C ASP A 145 -4.24 16.45 -11.48
N ASN A 146 -3.07 16.10 -12.00
CA ASN A 146 -1.81 16.02 -11.23
C ASN A 146 -0.88 17.21 -11.49
N MET A 147 -1.40 18.33 -12.00
CA MET A 147 -0.61 19.53 -12.31
C MET A 147 -1.05 20.70 -11.43
N LEU A 148 -0.12 21.22 -10.64
CA LEU A 148 -0.28 22.45 -9.89
C LEU A 148 0.20 23.62 -10.75
N ILE A 149 -0.62 24.67 -10.85
CA ILE A 149 -0.35 25.90 -11.60
C ILE A 149 -0.24 27.05 -10.57
N ALA A 150 0.87 27.74 -10.55
CA ALA A 150 1.11 28.89 -9.67
C ALA A 150 0.47 30.15 -10.27
N LEU A 151 -0.54 30.73 -9.59
CA LEU A 151 -1.32 31.88 -10.08
C LEU A 151 -0.91 33.21 -9.45
N GLN A 152 -0.56 33.19 -8.15
CA GLN A 152 -0.18 34.38 -7.39
C GLN A 152 0.96 34.05 -6.42
N ALA A 153 1.74 35.08 -6.05
CA ALA A 153 2.75 34.95 -5.02
C ALA A 153 2.11 34.67 -3.65
N GLY A 154 2.73 33.79 -2.88
CA GLY A 154 2.25 33.38 -1.55
C GLY A 154 2.85 32.08 -1.09
N THR A 155 2.33 31.54 -0.02
CA THR A 155 2.76 30.26 0.54
C THR A 155 1.56 29.34 0.71
N ILE A 156 1.74 28.09 0.28
CA ILE A 156 0.73 27.03 0.42
C ILE A 156 1.36 25.80 1.06
N THR A 157 0.51 24.97 1.66
CA THR A 157 0.88 23.59 2.02
C THR A 157 0.17 22.66 1.08
N ILE A 158 0.90 21.73 0.48
CA ILE A 158 0.34 20.66 -0.33
C ILE A 158 0.56 19.34 0.39
N THR A 159 -0.51 18.56 0.54
CA THR A 159 -0.54 17.28 1.25
C THR A 159 -0.89 16.17 0.29
N ALA A 160 -0.04 15.16 0.20
CA ALA A 160 -0.31 13.93 -0.52
C ALA A 160 -0.89 12.90 0.44
N THR A 161 -2.04 12.30 0.10
CA THR A 161 -2.76 11.32 0.92
C THR A 161 -3.12 10.08 0.12
N GLN A 162 -3.23 8.95 0.82
CA GLN A 162 -3.75 7.70 0.28
C GLN A 162 -4.58 6.99 1.36
N ALA A 163 -5.87 6.82 1.12
CA ALA A 163 -6.85 6.37 2.12
C ALA A 163 -6.82 4.86 2.42
N GLY A 164 -6.08 4.07 1.62
CA GLY A 164 -6.16 2.61 1.64
C GLY A 164 -7.37 2.08 0.86
N ASP A 165 -7.55 0.78 0.96
CA ASP A 165 -8.67 0.05 0.37
C ASP A 165 -9.06 -1.14 1.27
N ASP A 166 -9.61 -2.21 0.70
CA ASP A 166 -9.98 -3.41 1.46
C ASP A 166 -8.74 -4.17 1.98
N ASN A 167 -7.58 -4.03 1.31
CA ASN A 167 -6.34 -4.75 1.59
C ASN A 167 -5.25 -3.92 2.27
N TYR A 168 -5.32 -2.60 2.16
CA TYR A 168 -4.31 -1.69 2.69
C TYR A 168 -4.90 -0.70 3.70
N LEU A 169 -4.12 -0.41 4.73
CA LEU A 169 -4.39 0.67 5.68
C LEU A 169 -4.17 2.03 5.01
N THR A 170 -4.74 3.10 5.59
CA THR A 170 -4.41 4.47 5.22
C THR A 170 -2.91 4.71 5.41
N ALA A 171 -2.27 5.37 4.44
CA ALA A 171 -0.88 5.81 4.55
C ALA A 171 -0.75 7.07 5.41
N ASP A 172 0.40 7.23 6.07
CA ASP A 172 0.74 8.52 6.65
C ASP A 172 0.88 9.57 5.53
N PRO A 173 0.30 10.77 5.68
CA PRO A 173 0.37 11.80 4.66
C PRO A 173 1.79 12.36 4.53
N VAL A 174 2.12 12.86 3.33
CA VAL A 174 3.37 13.58 3.05
C VAL A 174 3.04 15.01 2.69
N GLU A 175 3.67 15.98 3.37
CA GLU A 175 3.39 17.40 3.22
C GLU A 175 4.62 18.17 2.75
N TYR A 176 4.38 19.17 1.89
CA TYR A 176 5.36 20.17 1.50
C TYR A 176 4.78 21.57 1.60
N ILE A 177 5.60 22.49 2.10
CA ILE A 177 5.32 23.93 2.05
C ILE A 177 5.98 24.47 0.78
N LEU A 178 5.16 25.01 -0.13
CA LEU A 178 5.60 25.65 -1.36
C LEU A 178 5.50 27.17 -1.20
N THR A 179 6.56 27.86 -1.62
CA THR A 179 6.59 29.32 -1.72
C THR A 179 6.53 29.72 -3.19
N ILE A 180 5.51 30.49 -3.58
CA ILE A 180 5.38 31.08 -4.89
C ILE A 180 5.85 32.53 -4.83
N GLU A 181 6.81 32.90 -5.63
CA GLU A 181 7.39 34.23 -5.72
C GLU A 181 6.95 34.89 -7.02
N ASP A 182 6.79 36.23 -7.00
CA ASP A 182 6.66 36.96 -8.25
C ASP A 182 7.93 36.82 -9.06
N LEU A 183 7.77 36.74 -10.39
CA LEU A 183 8.93 36.87 -11.25
C LEU A 183 9.62 38.18 -10.90
N PRO A 184 10.95 38.19 -10.69
CA PRO A 184 11.67 39.41 -10.42
C PRO A 184 11.36 40.43 -11.51
N SER A 185 10.51 41.39 -11.18
CA SER A 185 10.05 42.42 -12.13
C SER A 185 11.11 43.46 -12.42
N ASP A 186 12.26 43.36 -11.78
CA ASP A 186 13.28 44.36 -11.81
C ASP A 186 14.50 43.97 -12.68
N ILE A 187 14.36 44.05 -13.99
CA ILE A 187 15.39 44.77 -14.73
C ILE A 187 14.94 46.24 -14.82
N THR A 188 14.67 46.88 -13.67
CA THR A 188 14.57 48.31 -13.61
C THR A 188 15.98 48.87 -13.63
N ASN A 189 16.33 49.53 -14.72
CA ASN A 189 17.48 50.39 -14.88
C ASN A 189 18.85 49.70 -14.98
N VAL A 190 19.06 48.86 -16.01
CA VAL A 190 20.34 48.92 -16.68
C VAL A 190 20.31 50.22 -17.49
N HIS A 191 20.78 51.32 -16.90
CA HIS A 191 21.07 52.53 -17.60
C HIS A 191 22.28 52.28 -18.47
N VAL A 192 22.05 51.80 -19.69
CA VAL A 192 23.07 51.60 -20.71
C VAL A 192 22.84 52.71 -21.74
N ASN A 193 23.80 53.59 -21.82
CA ASN A 193 23.88 54.54 -22.91
C ASN A 193 23.97 53.75 -24.24
N GLY A 194 22.83 53.45 -24.85
CA GLY A 194 22.72 52.64 -26.06
C GLY A 194 21.37 51.92 -26.14
N TYR A 195 20.97 51.53 -27.34
CA TYR A 195 19.74 50.78 -27.56
C TYR A 195 19.83 49.38 -26.92
N THR A 196 19.11 49.18 -25.84
CA THR A 196 19.00 47.88 -25.14
C THR A 196 17.62 47.33 -25.36
N LYS A 197 17.53 46.08 -25.77
CA LYS A 197 16.26 45.37 -26.01
C LYS A 197 16.22 44.10 -25.21
N LYS A 198 15.16 43.89 -24.43
CA LYS A 198 14.83 42.61 -23.82
C LYS A 198 14.26 41.69 -24.91
N ILE A 199 14.81 40.49 -25.04
CA ILE A 199 14.34 39.48 -25.97
C ILE A 199 14.03 38.22 -25.17
N ILE A 200 12.88 37.62 -25.42
CA ILE A 200 12.53 36.31 -24.91
C ILE A 200 12.65 35.31 -26.05
N HIS A 201 13.50 34.30 -25.90
CA HIS A 201 13.68 33.22 -26.86
C HIS A 201 13.72 31.92 -26.10
N ASP A 202 12.90 30.95 -26.48
CA ASP A 202 12.74 29.65 -25.82
C ASP A 202 12.53 29.73 -24.28
N GLY A 203 11.68 30.68 -23.84
CA GLY A 203 11.36 30.90 -22.42
C GLY A 203 12.50 31.52 -21.62
N LYS A 204 13.64 31.85 -22.22
CA LYS A 204 14.77 32.51 -21.57
C LYS A 204 14.83 33.99 -21.90
N ILE A 205 15.24 34.80 -20.93
CA ILE A 205 15.40 36.24 -21.09
C ILE A 205 16.83 36.53 -21.52
N TYR A 206 16.97 37.28 -22.60
CA TYR A 206 18.23 37.80 -23.11
C TYR A 206 18.18 39.31 -23.16
N ILE A 207 19.32 39.94 -22.94
CA ILE A 207 19.50 41.37 -23.14
C ILE A 207 20.34 41.58 -24.38
N GLN A 208 19.79 42.26 -25.41
CA GLN A 208 20.55 42.66 -26.57
C GLN A 208 21.04 44.11 -26.38
N HIS A 209 22.36 44.31 -26.42
CA HIS A 209 22.99 45.65 -26.41
C HIS A 209 24.01 45.76 -27.54
N ASN A 210 23.84 46.75 -28.38
CA ASN A 210 24.71 46.96 -29.54
C ASN A 210 24.91 45.70 -30.42
N GLY A 211 23.85 44.91 -30.62
CA GLY A 211 23.91 43.70 -31.44
C GLY A 211 24.49 42.47 -30.73
N VAL A 212 24.98 42.59 -29.51
CA VAL A 212 25.48 41.48 -28.67
C VAL A 212 24.38 41.02 -27.73
N TYR A 213 24.26 39.70 -27.56
CA TYR A 213 23.29 39.07 -26.64
C TYR A 213 23.97 38.69 -25.32
N TYR A 214 23.31 38.98 -24.25
CA TYR A 214 23.76 38.68 -22.88
C TYR A 214 22.68 37.85 -22.16
N ASP A 215 23.09 36.96 -21.29
CA ASP A 215 22.18 36.35 -20.32
C ASP A 215 21.82 37.32 -19.18
N ILE A 216 20.92 36.92 -18.29
CA ILE A 216 20.51 37.74 -17.15
C ILE A 216 21.64 38.02 -16.14
N LEU A 217 22.74 37.25 -16.20
CA LEU A 217 23.94 37.43 -15.38
C LEU A 217 24.97 38.33 -16.05
N GLY A 218 24.70 38.82 -17.27
CA GLY A 218 25.59 39.68 -18.02
C GLY A 218 26.66 38.95 -18.85
N ASN A 219 26.57 37.62 -18.97
CA ASN A 219 27.50 36.86 -19.81
C ASN A 219 27.10 36.97 -21.30
N THR A 220 28.05 37.13 -22.18
CA THR A 220 27.82 37.14 -23.63
C THR A 220 27.44 35.74 -24.14
N ILE A 221 26.40 35.71 -24.98
CA ILE A 221 25.93 34.48 -25.62
C ILE A 221 26.40 34.52 -27.08
N LYS A 222 27.05 33.48 -27.50
CA LYS A 222 27.53 33.33 -28.88
C LYS A 222 26.44 32.76 -29.78
#